data_5c055fb0890d184329abe4200ccae0bf
#
_entry.id   5c055fb0890d184329abe4200ccae0bf
#
_cell.length_a   1.000
_cell.length_b   1.000
_cell.length_c   1.000
_cell.angle_alpha   90.00
_cell.angle_beta   90.00
_cell.angle_gamma   90.00
#
_symmetry.space_group_name_H-M   'P 1'
#
loop_
_entity.id
_entity.type
_entity.pdbx_description
1 polymer ?
#
loop_
_entity_poly.entity_id
_entity_poly.type
_entity_poly.pdbx_seq_one_letter_code
_entity_poly.pdbx_strand_id
1 'polypeptide(L)'
;MTHPEQLGKLFVPDGIVKRVGGMTEALLVFVTRLRSSDEVDENYTRITEFVIVGFPSLQPEYFQLVAWFFFLFYVTTVVGNLLLVMVFAWEHSLQKPMYIIMVSLALSDIGFTTVAVPKLIARYWWNDGSLGFHTCLLQEHMIHYFGSLNSLILLSMALDRYLAICFPFRYPILMTNQTMTGLTLSCWVVAHIFPGIATIGFATMPFCGPNQIIHAFCETMSLTPLVCGDTSKQLGAAYAGAMFILYVPLAFIIISYICIIISILRMANGQGRIKTFSTCATQGCIISIYYIPRFFVYSTPFFPNLKMTPDIRIATTLFYSLLPSLINPFIYCLRTNEIKMILRRWVQRKKCITPIK
;
A
#
# COMPACT_ATOMS: atom_id res chain seq x y z
N MET A 1 35.99 -5.21 50.87
CA MET A 1 34.82 -5.58 51.67
C MET A 1 33.72 -4.63 51.22
N THR A 2 32.72 -4.98 50.54
CA THR A 2 31.70 -5.98 50.50
C THR A 2 31.03 -6.01 49.13
N HIS A 3 30.59 -7.15 48.69
CA HIS A 3 29.90 -7.48 47.42
C HIS A 3 28.70 -6.62 47.03
N PRO A 4 28.41 -6.55 45.69
CA PRO A 4 27.05 -6.49 45.18
C PRO A 4 26.77 -7.63 44.19
N GLU A 5 26.12 -8.68 44.65
CA GLU A 5 25.37 -9.60 43.79
C GLU A 5 23.93 -9.58 44.28
N GLN A 6 23.01 -9.23 43.33
CA GLN A 6 21.73 -9.86 43.09
C GLN A 6 20.82 -8.88 42.31
N LEU A 7 20.85 -9.01 40.99
CA LEU A 7 19.73 -8.54 40.15
C LEU A 7 19.23 -9.73 39.31
N GLY A 8 17.94 -9.97 39.43
CA GLY A 8 17.20 -11.14 39.07
C GLY A 8 17.45 -11.70 37.66
N LYS A 9 17.64 -13.01 37.61
CA LYS A 9 17.58 -13.81 36.38
C LYS A 9 16.15 -13.79 35.85
N LEU A 10 15.94 -13.05 34.74
CA LEU A 10 14.73 -13.19 33.92
C LEU A 10 14.81 -14.57 33.24
N PHE A 11 13.91 -15.46 33.58
CA PHE A 11 13.80 -16.79 32.99
C PHE A 11 13.29 -16.65 31.55
N VAL A 12 14.20 -16.70 30.57
CA VAL A 12 13.86 -16.82 29.13
C VAL A 12 14.02 -18.32 28.79
N PRO A 13 13.00 -18.98 28.22
CA PRO A 13 13.08 -20.40 27.86
C PRO A 13 14.18 -20.63 26.82
N ASP A 14 15.03 -21.62 27.02
CA ASP A 14 16.17 -21.97 26.15
C ASP A 14 15.84 -22.18 24.66
N GLY A 15 14.58 -22.50 24.33
CA GLY A 15 14.11 -22.64 22.97
C GLY A 15 14.02 -21.32 22.19
N ILE A 16 13.84 -20.18 22.86
CA ILE A 16 13.79 -18.85 22.23
C ILE A 16 15.19 -18.35 21.94
N VAL A 17 16.15 -18.59 22.86
CA VAL A 17 17.55 -18.17 22.68
C VAL A 17 18.20 -18.91 21.50
N LYS A 18 17.91 -20.21 21.29
CA LYS A 18 18.40 -20.96 20.11
C LYS A 18 17.81 -20.49 18.80
N ARG A 19 16.54 -20.06 18.75
CA ARG A 19 15.92 -19.52 17.53
C ARG A 19 16.42 -18.12 17.18
N VAL A 20 16.65 -17.28 18.17
CA VAL A 20 17.20 -15.94 17.99
C VAL A 20 18.69 -16.02 17.59
N GLY A 21 19.47 -16.95 18.18
CA GLY A 21 20.86 -17.20 17.80
C GLY A 21 21.01 -17.65 16.34
N GLY A 22 20.16 -18.58 15.87
CA GLY A 22 20.16 -19.01 14.47
C GLY A 22 19.78 -17.92 13.47
N MET A 23 18.91 -16.98 13.88
CA MET A 23 18.51 -15.84 13.04
C MET A 23 19.60 -14.76 13.00
N THR A 24 20.34 -14.54 14.09
CA THR A 24 21.49 -13.64 14.13
C THR A 24 22.69 -14.22 13.38
N GLU A 25 22.95 -15.52 13.44
CA GLU A 25 23.97 -16.18 12.62
C GLU A 25 23.61 -16.12 11.13
N ALA A 26 22.36 -16.39 10.76
CA ALA A 26 21.91 -16.25 9.38
C ALA A 26 22.02 -14.80 8.87
N LEU A 27 21.72 -13.81 9.73
CA LEU A 27 21.88 -12.38 9.41
C LEU A 27 23.37 -12.01 9.29
N LEU A 28 24.23 -12.54 10.15
CA LEU A 28 25.68 -12.31 10.11
C LEU A 28 26.32 -12.95 8.87
N VAL A 29 25.95 -14.19 8.53
CA VAL A 29 26.38 -14.87 7.30
C VAL A 29 25.85 -14.12 6.08
N PHE A 30 24.65 -13.58 6.13
CA PHE A 30 24.08 -12.76 5.06
C PHE A 30 24.83 -11.43 4.91
N VAL A 31 25.11 -10.71 6.01
CA VAL A 31 25.88 -9.46 6.02
C VAL A 31 27.34 -9.68 5.60
N THR A 32 27.97 -10.80 6.02
CA THR A 32 29.34 -11.14 5.56
C THR A 32 29.37 -11.55 4.11
N ARG A 33 28.33 -12.21 3.58
CA ARG A 33 28.19 -12.45 2.13
C ARG A 33 27.97 -11.16 1.34
N LEU A 34 27.26 -10.18 1.89
CA LEU A 34 27.13 -8.84 1.31
C LEU A 34 28.49 -8.12 1.23
N ARG A 35 29.39 -8.38 2.18
CA ARG A 35 30.72 -7.77 2.23
C ARG A 35 31.75 -8.47 1.33
N SER A 36 31.53 -9.75 1.01
CA SER A 36 32.43 -10.52 0.13
C SER A 36 32.09 -10.38 -1.36
N SER A 37 31.01 -9.67 -1.72
CA SER A 37 30.68 -9.35 -3.11
C SER A 37 31.38 -8.12 -3.67
N ASP A 38 32.36 -7.56 -2.94
CA ASP A 38 33.19 -6.44 -3.40
C ASP A 38 34.31 -6.85 -4.42
N GLU A 39 34.46 -8.17 -4.71
CA GLU A 39 35.23 -8.66 -5.86
C GLU A 39 34.32 -8.86 -7.09
N VAL A 40 33.73 -7.78 -7.58
CA VAL A 40 33.07 -7.76 -8.88
C VAL A 40 34.01 -7.20 -9.92
N ASP A 41 34.20 -7.96 -10.99
CA ASP A 41 34.97 -7.67 -12.20
C ASP A 41 35.04 -6.18 -12.55
N GLU A 42 36.24 -5.64 -12.76
CA GLU A 42 36.56 -4.21 -12.98
C GLU A 42 35.89 -3.54 -14.21
N ASN A 43 34.95 -4.22 -14.89
CA ASN A 43 34.37 -3.73 -16.15
C ASN A 43 32.90 -3.27 -16.05
N TYR A 44 32.26 -3.29 -14.85
CA TYR A 44 30.87 -2.82 -14.71
C TYR A 44 30.86 -1.39 -14.21
N THR A 45 30.37 -0.46 -15.03
CA THR A 45 29.99 0.89 -14.57
C THR A 45 28.87 0.80 -13.58
N ARG A 46 29.18 1.01 -12.30
CA ARG A 46 28.16 1.04 -11.23
C ARG A 46 27.15 2.16 -11.52
N ILE A 47 25.89 1.79 -11.78
CA ILE A 47 24.83 2.79 -11.98
C ILE A 47 24.61 3.53 -10.65
N THR A 48 24.85 4.83 -10.66
CA THR A 48 24.64 5.72 -9.51
C THR A 48 23.30 6.44 -9.57
N GLU A 49 22.70 6.52 -10.77
CA GLU A 49 21.50 7.29 -11.03
C GLU A 49 20.64 6.62 -12.12
N PHE A 50 19.32 6.59 -11.89
CA PHE A 50 18.31 6.20 -12.86
C PHE A 50 17.57 7.42 -13.40
N VAL A 51 16.97 7.30 -14.59
CA VAL A 51 16.16 8.34 -15.21
C VAL A 51 14.76 7.80 -15.50
N ILE A 52 13.77 8.36 -14.84
CA ILE A 52 12.35 8.05 -15.10
C ILE A 52 11.95 8.70 -16.43
N VAL A 53 11.60 7.88 -17.41
CA VAL A 53 11.15 8.33 -18.73
C VAL A 53 9.68 8.75 -18.71
N GLY A 54 8.84 8.07 -17.97
CA GLY A 54 7.39 8.23 -18.00
C GLY A 54 6.79 7.57 -19.24
N PHE A 55 5.80 8.22 -19.85
CA PHE A 55 5.14 7.78 -21.08
C PHE A 55 6.04 8.03 -22.31
N PRO A 56 6.58 6.98 -22.95
CA PRO A 56 7.53 7.15 -24.05
C PRO A 56 6.92 7.75 -25.31
N SER A 57 5.64 7.55 -25.57
CA SER A 57 4.95 8.10 -26.76
C SER A 57 4.37 9.50 -26.54
N LEU A 58 4.51 10.06 -25.32
CA LEU A 58 3.96 11.38 -25.00
C LEU A 58 4.84 12.50 -25.62
N GLN A 59 4.20 13.34 -26.44
CA GLN A 59 4.88 14.49 -27.05
C GLN A 59 5.18 15.59 -26.00
N PRO A 60 6.32 16.29 -26.09
CA PRO A 60 6.71 17.33 -25.14
C PRO A 60 5.70 18.47 -24.96
N GLU A 61 4.88 18.74 -25.98
CA GLU A 61 3.81 19.74 -25.95
C GLU A 61 2.77 19.48 -24.84
N TYR A 62 2.55 18.20 -24.51
CA TYR A 62 1.59 17.79 -23.48
C TYR A 62 2.19 17.64 -22.07
N PHE A 63 3.51 17.83 -21.90
CA PHE A 63 4.17 17.64 -20.62
C PHE A 63 3.57 18.52 -19.51
N GLN A 64 3.34 19.79 -19.81
CA GLN A 64 2.74 20.71 -18.85
C GLN A 64 1.31 20.31 -18.45
N LEU A 65 0.51 19.85 -19.41
CA LEU A 65 -0.85 19.39 -19.16
C LEU A 65 -0.85 18.16 -18.21
N VAL A 66 0.04 17.20 -18.48
CA VAL A 66 0.19 15.99 -17.67
C VAL A 66 0.73 16.32 -16.27
N ALA A 67 1.67 17.26 -16.15
CA ALA A 67 2.19 17.73 -14.87
C ALA A 67 1.09 18.37 -14.00
N TRP A 68 0.27 19.27 -14.59
CA TRP A 68 -0.87 19.88 -13.90
C TRP A 68 -1.92 18.85 -13.51
N PHE A 69 -2.22 17.86 -14.35
CA PHE A 69 -3.13 16.78 -14.03
C PHE A 69 -2.67 16.01 -12.78
N PHE A 70 -1.40 15.57 -12.74
CA PHE A 70 -0.88 14.83 -11.57
C PHE A 70 -0.71 15.72 -10.34
N PHE A 71 -0.42 17.00 -10.50
CA PHE A 71 -0.36 17.95 -9.39
C PHE A 71 -1.75 18.12 -8.72
N LEU A 72 -2.78 18.38 -9.49
CA LEU A 72 -4.15 18.52 -8.99
C LEU A 72 -4.65 17.21 -8.38
N PHE A 73 -4.32 16.09 -9.01
CA PHE A 73 -4.61 14.75 -8.48
C PHE A 73 -3.96 14.56 -7.10
N TYR A 74 -2.67 14.84 -6.98
CA TYR A 74 -1.90 14.71 -5.74
C TYR A 74 -2.48 15.60 -4.62
N VAL A 75 -2.69 16.89 -4.90
CA VAL A 75 -3.24 17.83 -3.92
C VAL A 75 -4.63 17.38 -3.46
N THR A 76 -5.51 17.00 -4.40
CA THR A 76 -6.87 16.54 -4.05
C THR A 76 -6.84 15.28 -3.20
N THR A 77 -5.97 14.31 -3.52
CA THR A 77 -5.82 13.07 -2.75
C THR A 77 -5.32 13.35 -1.34
N VAL A 78 -4.25 14.14 -1.21
CA VAL A 78 -3.66 14.45 0.09
C VAL A 78 -4.63 15.25 0.95
N VAL A 79 -5.24 16.30 0.41
CA VAL A 79 -6.20 17.14 1.13
C VAL A 79 -7.44 16.35 1.55
N GLY A 80 -7.99 15.50 0.65
CA GLY A 80 -9.15 14.68 0.93
C GLY A 80 -8.91 13.67 2.06
N ASN A 81 -7.78 12.97 2.04
CA ASN A 81 -7.41 12.01 3.07
C ASN A 81 -7.02 12.70 4.40
N LEU A 82 -6.30 13.82 4.36
CA LEU A 82 -6.02 14.63 5.56
C LEU A 82 -7.31 15.13 6.22
N LEU A 83 -8.29 15.57 5.43
CA LEU A 83 -9.59 16.01 5.96
C LEU A 83 -10.29 14.86 6.70
N LEU A 84 -10.26 13.61 6.18
CA LEU A 84 -10.76 12.44 6.88
C LEU A 84 -10.03 12.21 8.20
N VAL A 85 -8.70 12.20 8.19
CA VAL A 85 -7.89 12.01 9.39
C VAL A 85 -8.23 13.06 10.44
N MET A 86 -8.35 14.34 10.04
CA MET A 86 -8.74 15.43 10.94
C MET A 86 -10.13 15.25 11.54
N VAL A 87 -11.12 14.84 10.71
CA VAL A 87 -12.49 14.57 11.19
C VAL A 87 -12.49 13.48 12.26
N PHE A 88 -11.74 12.40 12.04
CA PHE A 88 -11.65 11.31 13.02
C PHE A 88 -10.86 11.69 14.28
N ALA A 89 -9.84 12.54 14.16
CA ALA A 89 -9.04 12.99 15.30
C ALA A 89 -9.84 13.91 16.24
N TRP A 90 -10.69 14.80 15.69
CA TRP A 90 -11.41 15.80 16.49
C TRP A 90 -12.79 15.37 16.97
N GLU A 91 -13.40 14.39 16.30
CA GLU A 91 -14.78 13.99 16.63
C GLU A 91 -14.79 12.70 17.45
N HIS A 92 -14.93 12.83 18.77
CA HIS A 92 -14.95 11.70 19.70
C HIS A 92 -16.06 10.66 19.39
N SER A 93 -17.18 11.09 18.77
CA SER A 93 -18.28 10.20 18.37
C SER A 93 -17.86 9.16 17.31
N LEU A 94 -16.77 9.42 16.59
CA LEU A 94 -16.19 8.55 15.57
C LEU A 94 -15.07 7.63 16.10
N GLN A 95 -14.79 7.60 17.39
CA GLN A 95 -13.77 6.73 17.97
C GLN A 95 -14.28 5.28 18.14
N LYS A 96 -14.71 4.65 17.03
CA LYS A 96 -15.15 3.25 16.96
C LYS A 96 -14.12 2.43 16.20
N PRO A 97 -14.02 1.10 16.41
CA PRO A 97 -13.02 0.23 15.78
C PRO A 97 -12.92 0.39 14.26
N MET A 98 -14.05 0.45 13.57
CA MET A 98 -14.12 0.62 12.12
C MET A 98 -13.38 1.88 11.62
N TYR A 99 -13.42 2.98 12.37
CA TYR A 99 -12.79 4.23 11.94
C TYR A 99 -11.26 4.22 12.11
N ILE A 100 -10.72 3.38 13.02
CA ILE A 100 -9.27 3.19 13.16
C ILE A 100 -8.69 2.62 11.86
N ILE A 101 -9.36 1.63 11.26
CA ILE A 101 -8.94 1.07 9.96
C ILE A 101 -9.06 2.12 8.84
N MET A 102 -10.11 2.95 8.84
CA MET A 102 -10.31 3.98 7.82
C MET A 102 -9.23 5.07 7.90
N VAL A 103 -8.81 5.47 9.10
CA VAL A 103 -7.66 6.37 9.30
C VAL A 103 -6.38 5.74 8.78
N SER A 104 -6.15 4.46 9.08
CA SER A 104 -4.98 3.73 8.59
C SER A 104 -4.95 3.68 7.06
N LEU A 105 -6.09 3.46 6.41
CA LEU A 105 -6.19 3.49 4.95
C LEU A 105 -5.89 4.89 4.41
N ALA A 106 -6.45 5.94 5.00
CA ALA A 106 -6.19 7.32 4.59
C ALA A 106 -4.71 7.71 4.73
N LEU A 107 -4.04 7.30 5.81
CA LEU A 107 -2.59 7.50 5.99
C LEU A 107 -1.77 6.73 4.96
N SER A 108 -2.15 5.50 4.67
CA SER A 108 -1.51 4.68 3.61
C SER A 108 -1.68 5.32 2.23
N ASP A 109 -2.87 5.86 1.91
CA ASP A 109 -3.15 6.53 0.65
C ASP A 109 -2.32 7.82 0.49
N ILE A 110 -2.16 8.62 1.55
CA ILE A 110 -1.27 9.79 1.57
C ILE A 110 0.18 9.35 1.34
N GLY A 111 0.65 8.34 2.08
CA GLY A 111 2.01 7.82 1.98
C GLY A 111 2.31 7.32 0.57
N PHE A 112 1.45 6.48 0.01
CA PHE A 112 1.60 5.96 -1.35
C PHE A 112 1.71 7.07 -2.39
N THR A 113 0.76 8.01 -2.39
CA THR A 113 0.72 9.11 -3.37
C THR A 113 1.93 10.04 -3.23
N THR A 114 2.40 10.28 -1.99
CA THR A 114 3.58 11.13 -1.73
C THR A 114 4.87 10.49 -2.21
N VAL A 115 4.96 9.17 -2.22
CA VAL A 115 6.11 8.43 -2.78
C VAL A 115 6.07 8.35 -4.30
N ALA A 116 4.88 8.13 -4.89
CA ALA A 116 4.73 7.82 -6.31
C ALA A 116 4.69 9.08 -7.21
N VAL A 117 3.95 10.11 -6.80
CA VAL A 117 3.53 11.20 -7.71
C VAL A 117 4.53 12.37 -7.84
N PRO A 118 5.22 12.86 -6.78
CA PRO A 118 6.04 14.06 -6.89
C PRO A 118 7.16 13.98 -7.93
N LYS A 119 7.84 12.83 -8.04
CA LYS A 119 8.90 12.67 -9.06
C LYS A 119 8.34 12.61 -10.48
N LEU A 120 7.15 12.04 -10.66
CA LEU A 120 6.45 12.06 -11.94
C LEU A 120 6.06 13.49 -12.35
N ILE A 121 5.60 14.32 -11.40
CA ILE A 121 5.34 15.75 -11.64
C ILE A 121 6.64 16.45 -12.04
N ALA A 122 7.75 16.24 -11.33
CA ALA A 122 9.05 16.84 -11.64
C ALA A 122 9.54 16.45 -13.03
N ARG A 123 9.33 15.18 -13.45
CA ARG A 123 9.66 14.69 -14.78
C ARG A 123 8.95 15.49 -15.89
N TYR A 124 7.67 15.80 -15.71
CA TYR A 124 6.91 16.52 -16.74
C TYR A 124 6.96 18.04 -16.58
N TRP A 125 7.16 18.57 -15.38
CA TRP A 125 7.17 20.02 -15.15
C TRP A 125 8.51 20.65 -15.50
N TRP A 126 9.61 20.01 -15.07
CA TRP A 126 10.97 20.50 -15.24
C TRP A 126 11.83 19.64 -16.16
N ASN A 127 11.25 18.62 -16.78
CA ASN A 127 11.98 17.60 -17.54
C ASN A 127 13.07 16.91 -16.72
N ASP A 128 12.90 16.82 -15.39
CA ASP A 128 13.82 16.18 -14.46
C ASP A 128 13.29 14.81 -14.04
N GLY A 129 13.76 13.76 -14.72
CA GLY A 129 13.49 12.36 -14.39
C GLY A 129 14.59 11.70 -13.55
N SER A 130 15.67 12.41 -13.22
CA SER A 130 16.84 11.85 -12.54
C SER A 130 16.52 11.41 -11.10
N LEU A 131 16.96 10.23 -10.70
CA LEU A 131 16.71 9.64 -9.39
C LEU A 131 17.92 8.81 -8.96
N GLY A 132 18.54 9.17 -7.84
CA GLY A 132 19.68 8.43 -7.30
C GLY A 132 19.34 6.97 -7.00
N PHE A 133 20.29 6.06 -7.15
CA PHE A 133 20.13 4.62 -6.99
C PHE A 133 19.40 4.23 -5.69
N HIS A 134 19.84 4.72 -4.54
CA HIS A 134 19.21 4.41 -3.25
C HIS A 134 17.80 4.99 -3.12
N THR A 135 17.56 6.17 -3.70
CA THR A 135 16.25 6.80 -3.71
C THR A 135 15.25 6.01 -4.57
N CYS A 136 15.72 5.46 -5.69
CA CYS A 136 14.91 4.57 -6.54
C CYS A 136 14.56 3.27 -5.81
N LEU A 137 15.51 2.63 -5.14
CA LEU A 137 15.24 1.43 -4.35
C LEU A 137 14.29 1.72 -3.16
N LEU A 138 14.44 2.87 -2.51
CA LEU A 138 13.52 3.30 -1.46
C LEU A 138 12.11 3.53 -2.03
N GLN A 139 11.99 4.16 -3.20
CA GLN A 139 10.71 4.36 -3.86
C GLN A 139 10.06 3.02 -4.23
N GLU A 140 10.82 2.07 -4.79
CA GLU A 140 10.38 0.70 -5.08
C GLU A 140 9.84 0.02 -3.83
N HIS A 141 10.63 0.02 -2.74
CA HIS A 141 10.23 -0.53 -1.46
C HIS A 141 8.90 0.06 -0.97
N MET A 142 8.81 1.39 -0.91
CA MET A 142 7.63 2.09 -0.36
C MET A 142 6.38 1.91 -1.22
N ILE A 143 6.50 1.81 -2.54
CA ILE A 143 5.38 1.53 -3.44
C ILE A 143 4.80 0.14 -3.17
N HIS A 144 5.65 -0.87 -3.08
CA HIS A 144 5.22 -2.23 -2.76
C HIS A 144 4.75 -2.37 -1.31
N TYR A 145 5.37 -1.64 -0.38
CA TYR A 145 4.95 -1.58 1.01
C TYR A 145 3.52 -1.05 1.17
N PHE A 146 3.21 0.13 0.63
CA PHE A 146 1.85 0.67 0.70
C PHE A 146 0.85 -0.17 -0.09
N GLY A 147 1.28 -0.79 -1.21
CA GLY A 147 0.47 -1.76 -1.92
C GLY A 147 0.12 -2.98 -1.06
N SER A 148 1.07 -3.56 -0.36
CA SER A 148 0.86 -4.68 0.57
C SER A 148 0.00 -4.27 1.76
N LEU A 149 0.27 -3.10 2.34
CA LEU A 149 -0.47 -2.54 3.45
C LEU A 149 -1.95 -2.34 3.10
N ASN A 150 -2.25 -1.76 1.94
CA ASN A 150 -3.64 -1.58 1.48
C ASN A 150 -4.37 -2.91 1.32
N SER A 151 -3.69 -3.96 0.81
CA SER A 151 -4.26 -5.31 0.72
C SER A 151 -4.64 -5.88 2.09
N LEU A 152 -3.77 -5.73 3.09
CA LEU A 152 -4.01 -6.19 4.47
C LEU A 152 -5.10 -5.35 5.18
N ILE A 153 -5.13 -4.04 4.94
CA ILE A 153 -6.19 -3.15 5.45
C ILE A 153 -7.55 -3.54 4.87
N LEU A 154 -7.65 -3.79 3.56
CA LEU A 154 -8.89 -4.23 2.93
C LEU A 154 -9.36 -5.59 3.46
N LEU A 155 -8.44 -6.52 3.73
CA LEU A 155 -8.75 -7.77 4.42
C LEU A 155 -9.31 -7.52 5.83
N SER A 156 -8.67 -6.64 6.61
CA SER A 156 -9.12 -6.28 7.96
C SER A 156 -10.51 -5.62 7.94
N MET A 157 -10.79 -4.79 6.93
CA MET A 157 -12.12 -4.21 6.72
C MET A 157 -13.17 -5.25 6.36
N ALA A 158 -12.82 -6.25 5.54
CA ALA A 158 -13.71 -7.36 5.20
C ALA A 158 -14.00 -8.24 6.43
N LEU A 159 -13.00 -8.50 7.26
CA LEU A 159 -13.15 -9.23 8.53
C LEU A 159 -14.06 -8.46 9.52
N ASP A 160 -13.88 -7.15 9.66
CA ASP A 160 -14.75 -6.29 10.48
C ASP A 160 -16.22 -6.44 10.06
N ARG A 161 -16.49 -6.35 8.75
CA ARG A 161 -17.86 -6.50 8.21
C ARG A 161 -18.40 -7.91 8.39
N TYR A 162 -17.58 -8.93 8.17
CA TYR A 162 -17.96 -10.31 8.36
C TYR A 162 -18.41 -10.57 9.81
N LEU A 163 -17.63 -10.14 10.79
CA LEU A 163 -17.96 -10.31 12.20
C LEU A 163 -19.20 -9.49 12.60
N ALA A 164 -19.32 -8.25 12.12
CA ALA A 164 -20.47 -7.40 12.43
C ALA A 164 -21.80 -7.94 11.89
N ILE A 165 -21.79 -8.63 10.76
CA ILE A 165 -23.02 -9.11 10.10
C ILE A 165 -23.32 -10.57 10.44
N CYS A 166 -22.31 -11.44 10.44
CA CYS A 166 -22.50 -12.88 10.68
C CYS A 166 -22.50 -13.23 12.18
N PHE A 167 -21.83 -12.44 13.02
CA PHE A 167 -21.72 -12.69 14.46
C PHE A 167 -22.01 -11.44 15.31
N PRO A 168 -23.20 -10.81 15.17
CA PRO A 168 -23.50 -9.51 15.78
C PRO A 168 -23.38 -9.49 17.31
N PHE A 169 -23.71 -10.59 17.99
CA PHE A 169 -23.57 -10.70 19.45
C PHE A 169 -22.11 -10.84 19.93
N ARG A 170 -21.22 -11.38 19.10
CA ARG A 170 -19.80 -11.53 19.43
C ARG A 170 -18.98 -10.33 18.99
N TYR A 171 -19.47 -9.55 18.04
CA TYR A 171 -18.75 -8.41 17.46
C TYR A 171 -18.26 -7.41 18.51
N PRO A 172 -19.08 -6.93 19.49
CA PRO A 172 -18.64 -5.95 20.50
C PRO A 172 -17.54 -6.49 21.43
N ILE A 173 -17.49 -7.82 21.61
CA ILE A 173 -16.50 -8.48 22.47
C ILE A 173 -15.18 -8.66 21.72
N LEU A 174 -15.22 -9.04 20.44
CA LEU A 174 -14.06 -9.37 19.64
C LEU A 174 -13.40 -8.12 19.03
N MET A 175 -14.23 -7.19 18.52
CA MET A 175 -13.77 -5.98 17.80
C MET A 175 -13.79 -4.76 18.73
N THR A 176 -12.92 -4.77 19.72
CA THR A 176 -12.65 -3.59 20.56
C THR A 176 -11.70 -2.63 19.87
N ASN A 177 -11.62 -1.38 20.37
CA ASN A 177 -10.62 -0.42 19.85
C ASN A 177 -9.18 -0.94 20.01
N GLN A 178 -8.88 -1.66 21.10
CA GLN A 178 -7.55 -2.24 21.31
C GLN A 178 -7.25 -3.34 20.29
N THR A 179 -8.19 -4.26 20.06
CA THR A 179 -8.04 -5.33 19.06
C THR A 179 -7.82 -4.74 17.66
N MET A 180 -8.63 -3.73 17.31
CA MET A 180 -8.52 -3.08 16.00
C MET A 180 -7.21 -2.31 15.84
N THR A 181 -6.77 -1.59 16.87
CA THR A 181 -5.46 -0.91 16.87
C THR A 181 -4.32 -1.93 16.72
N GLY A 182 -4.34 -3.02 17.49
CA GLY A 182 -3.34 -4.09 17.37
C GLY A 182 -3.32 -4.73 15.99
N LEU A 183 -4.49 -5.04 15.42
CA LEU A 183 -4.62 -5.58 14.07
C LEU A 183 -4.07 -4.59 13.03
N THR A 184 -4.41 -3.32 13.14
CA THR A 184 -3.93 -2.27 12.23
C THR A 184 -2.41 -2.13 12.32
N LEU A 185 -1.84 -2.03 13.52
CA LEU A 185 -0.39 -1.95 13.71
C LEU A 185 0.32 -3.20 13.16
N SER A 186 -0.25 -4.39 13.34
CA SER A 186 0.33 -5.61 12.75
C SER A 186 0.34 -5.56 11.23
N CYS A 187 -0.70 -4.99 10.57
CA CYS A 187 -0.69 -4.78 9.13
C CYS A 187 0.47 -3.86 8.69
N TRP A 188 0.72 -2.75 9.42
CA TRP A 188 1.82 -1.83 9.12
C TRP A 188 3.19 -2.52 9.24
N VAL A 189 3.38 -3.39 10.20
CA VAL A 189 4.66 -4.13 10.37
C VAL A 189 4.80 -5.24 9.33
N VAL A 190 3.77 -6.08 9.16
CA VAL A 190 3.83 -7.25 8.27
C VAL A 190 3.96 -6.84 6.80
N ALA A 191 3.40 -5.70 6.41
CA ALA A 191 3.48 -5.18 5.05
C ALA A 191 4.92 -4.94 4.54
N HIS A 192 5.91 -4.79 5.43
CA HIS A 192 7.33 -4.60 5.07
C HIS A 192 8.04 -5.90 4.64
N ILE A 193 7.51 -7.08 4.97
CA ILE A 193 8.25 -8.34 4.85
C ILE A 193 8.63 -8.63 3.39
N PHE A 194 7.63 -8.72 2.50
CA PHE A 194 7.90 -9.08 1.09
C PHE A 194 8.59 -7.97 0.30
N PRO A 195 8.20 -6.69 0.42
CA PRO A 195 8.94 -5.60 -0.20
C PRO A 195 10.39 -5.53 0.27
N GLY A 196 10.65 -5.76 1.57
CA GLY A 196 12.00 -5.77 2.12
C GLY A 196 12.89 -6.84 1.47
N ILE A 197 12.36 -8.05 1.28
CA ILE A 197 13.08 -9.13 0.58
C ILE A 197 13.41 -8.74 -0.86
N ALA A 198 12.45 -8.16 -1.59
CA ALA A 198 12.64 -7.73 -2.97
C ALA A 198 13.69 -6.61 -3.07
N THR A 199 13.57 -5.57 -2.25
CA THR A 199 14.49 -4.43 -2.24
C THR A 199 15.92 -4.84 -1.89
N ILE A 200 16.11 -5.71 -0.89
CA ILE A 200 17.44 -6.26 -0.55
C ILE A 200 18.00 -7.05 -1.74
N GLY A 201 17.15 -7.84 -2.41
CA GLY A 201 17.53 -8.54 -3.64
C GLY A 201 18.08 -7.58 -4.69
N PHE A 202 17.35 -6.53 -5.04
CA PHE A 202 17.79 -5.52 -6.01
C PHE A 202 19.05 -4.75 -5.58
N ALA A 203 19.19 -4.46 -4.28
CA ALA A 203 20.37 -3.76 -3.76
C ALA A 203 21.67 -4.54 -3.96
N THR A 204 21.59 -5.87 -4.10
CA THR A 204 22.75 -6.76 -4.27
C THR A 204 22.99 -7.20 -5.72
N MET A 205 22.09 -6.82 -6.65
CA MET A 205 22.20 -7.21 -8.06
C MET A 205 23.08 -6.22 -8.83
N PRO A 206 23.87 -6.70 -9.82
CA PRO A 206 24.59 -5.83 -10.75
C PRO A 206 23.61 -5.24 -11.77
N PHE A 207 23.70 -3.92 -11.97
CA PHE A 207 22.94 -3.21 -13.00
C PHE A 207 23.89 -2.86 -14.16
N CYS A 208 23.55 -3.24 -15.38
CA CYS A 208 24.40 -3.06 -16.57
C CYS A 208 23.63 -2.49 -17.77
N GLY A 209 22.34 -2.34 -17.68
CA GLY A 209 21.52 -1.80 -18.77
C GLY A 209 21.59 -0.28 -18.87
N PRO A 210 20.86 0.31 -19.81
CA PRO A 210 20.66 1.74 -19.81
C PRO A 210 19.97 2.15 -18.50
N ASN A 211 20.38 3.27 -17.93
CA ASN A 211 19.80 3.78 -16.67
C ASN A 211 18.38 4.35 -16.80
N GLN A 212 17.67 4.03 -17.88
CA GLN A 212 16.34 4.56 -18.20
C GLN A 212 15.25 3.62 -17.72
N ILE A 213 14.37 4.13 -16.86
CA ILE A 213 13.17 3.45 -16.35
C ILE A 213 11.97 3.87 -17.21
N ILE A 214 11.48 2.97 -18.07
CA ILE A 214 10.29 3.20 -18.89
C ILE A 214 9.05 2.92 -18.05
N HIS A 215 8.86 3.76 -17.03
CA HIS A 215 7.73 3.70 -16.11
C HIS A 215 7.51 5.07 -15.42
N ALA A 216 6.39 5.21 -14.69
CA ALA A 216 6.08 6.43 -13.93
C ALA A 216 6.88 6.56 -12.63
N PHE A 217 7.41 5.46 -12.11
CA PHE A 217 8.19 5.37 -10.87
C PHE A 217 9.03 4.09 -10.86
N CYS A 218 9.98 4.00 -9.92
CA CYS A 218 10.75 2.78 -9.69
C CYS A 218 9.83 1.67 -9.14
N GLU A 219 9.77 0.55 -9.84
CA GLU A 219 9.08 -0.66 -9.41
C GLU A 219 9.82 -1.91 -9.91
N THR A 220 9.54 -3.06 -9.30
CA THR A 220 10.20 -4.33 -9.61
C THR A 220 10.24 -4.66 -11.11
N MET A 221 9.10 -4.52 -11.81
CA MET A 221 8.99 -4.85 -13.23
C MET A 221 9.76 -3.90 -14.15
N SER A 222 9.99 -2.66 -13.71
CA SER A 222 10.76 -1.66 -14.47
C SER A 222 12.25 -1.74 -14.20
N LEU A 223 12.66 -2.21 -13.02
CA LEU A 223 14.07 -2.41 -12.65
C LEU A 223 14.65 -3.71 -13.18
N THR A 224 13.84 -4.78 -13.26
CA THR A 224 14.26 -6.11 -13.71
C THR A 224 15.02 -6.12 -15.04
N PRO A 225 14.58 -5.41 -16.10
CA PRO A 225 15.29 -5.40 -17.39
C PRO A 225 16.67 -4.72 -17.35
N LEU A 226 16.97 -3.99 -16.27
CA LEU A 226 18.22 -3.23 -16.11
C LEU A 226 19.29 -4.01 -15.34
N VAL A 227 18.90 -5.17 -14.77
CA VAL A 227 19.80 -6.06 -14.01
C VAL A 227 20.49 -7.03 -14.94
N CYS A 228 21.76 -7.37 -14.65
CA CYS A 228 22.56 -8.33 -15.40
C CYS A 228 22.64 -9.68 -14.69
N GLY A 229 22.97 -10.72 -15.47
CA GLY A 229 23.17 -12.06 -14.94
C GLY A 229 21.87 -12.84 -14.72
N ASP A 230 21.96 -14.00 -14.07
CA ASP A 230 20.81 -14.85 -13.76
C ASP A 230 20.10 -14.36 -12.50
N THR A 231 19.03 -13.60 -12.70
CA THR A 231 18.18 -13.05 -11.65
C THR A 231 16.95 -13.93 -11.34
N SER A 232 16.84 -15.09 -11.98
CA SER A 232 15.61 -15.93 -11.96
C SER A 232 15.15 -16.29 -10.57
N LYS A 233 16.07 -16.59 -9.66
CA LYS A 233 15.75 -17.00 -8.28
C LYS A 233 15.22 -15.82 -7.44
N GLN A 234 15.91 -14.68 -7.51
CA GLN A 234 15.56 -13.48 -6.75
C GLN A 234 14.24 -12.90 -7.25
N LEU A 235 14.11 -12.81 -8.57
CA LEU A 235 12.89 -12.32 -9.20
C LEU A 235 11.72 -13.27 -8.96
N GLY A 236 11.95 -14.59 -9.03
CA GLY A 236 10.94 -15.59 -8.71
C GLY A 236 10.46 -15.48 -7.27
N ALA A 237 11.34 -15.25 -6.31
CA ALA A 237 10.98 -15.06 -4.90
C ALA A 237 10.18 -13.75 -4.68
N ALA A 238 10.62 -12.63 -5.29
CA ALA A 238 9.92 -11.36 -5.21
C ALA A 238 8.52 -11.45 -5.84
N TYR A 239 8.41 -12.10 -7.00
CA TYR A 239 7.14 -12.33 -7.67
C TYR A 239 6.20 -13.22 -6.85
N ALA A 240 6.70 -14.35 -6.31
CA ALA A 240 5.93 -15.23 -5.45
C ALA A 240 5.42 -14.51 -4.20
N GLY A 241 6.23 -13.67 -3.57
CA GLY A 241 5.84 -12.83 -2.43
C GLY A 241 4.75 -11.82 -2.80
N ALA A 242 4.87 -11.15 -3.95
CA ALA A 242 3.86 -10.22 -4.44
C ALA A 242 2.52 -10.94 -4.73
N MET A 243 2.57 -12.13 -5.34
CA MET A 243 1.38 -12.95 -5.58
C MET A 243 0.73 -13.40 -4.26
N PHE A 244 1.54 -13.82 -3.30
CA PHE A 244 1.04 -14.23 -1.98
C PHE A 244 0.29 -13.11 -1.28
N ILE A 245 0.89 -11.91 -1.18
CA ILE A 245 0.28 -10.74 -0.51
C ILE A 245 -0.95 -10.19 -1.25
N LEU A 246 -1.09 -10.48 -2.53
CA LEU A 246 -2.24 -10.08 -3.33
C LEU A 246 -3.38 -11.10 -3.28
N TYR A 247 -3.09 -12.37 -3.53
CA TYR A 247 -4.14 -13.39 -3.71
C TYR A 247 -4.64 -14.02 -2.41
N VAL A 248 -3.79 -14.14 -1.39
CA VAL A 248 -4.22 -14.71 -0.11
C VAL A 248 -5.23 -13.79 0.59
N PRO A 249 -4.98 -12.48 0.77
CA PRO A 249 -6.01 -11.58 1.28
C PRO A 249 -7.27 -11.56 0.42
N LEU A 250 -7.15 -11.56 -0.91
CA LEU A 250 -8.29 -11.58 -1.82
C LEU A 250 -9.16 -12.82 -1.63
N ALA A 251 -8.58 -14.00 -1.48
CA ALA A 251 -9.32 -15.24 -1.23
C ALA A 251 -10.13 -15.15 0.08
N PHE A 252 -9.53 -14.67 1.16
CA PHE A 252 -10.24 -14.46 2.43
C PHE A 252 -11.34 -13.40 2.33
N ILE A 253 -11.10 -12.32 1.59
CA ILE A 253 -12.10 -11.28 1.30
C ILE A 253 -13.29 -11.91 0.56
N ILE A 254 -13.06 -12.67 -0.51
CA ILE A 254 -14.13 -13.32 -1.28
C ILE A 254 -14.95 -14.26 -0.38
N ILE A 255 -14.29 -15.11 0.41
CA ILE A 255 -14.97 -16.02 1.33
C ILE A 255 -15.83 -15.24 2.34
N SER A 256 -15.27 -14.17 2.92
CA SER A 256 -16.01 -13.29 3.86
C SER A 256 -17.27 -12.71 3.21
N TYR A 257 -17.15 -12.23 1.96
CA TYR A 257 -18.29 -11.64 1.25
C TYR A 257 -19.36 -12.67 0.86
N ILE A 258 -18.96 -13.89 0.49
CA ILE A 258 -19.91 -14.99 0.27
C ILE A 258 -20.70 -15.25 1.55
N CYS A 259 -20.04 -15.38 2.70
CA CYS A 259 -20.72 -15.57 3.99
C CYS A 259 -21.63 -14.39 4.36
N ILE A 260 -21.18 -13.15 4.11
CA ILE A 260 -21.97 -11.93 4.32
C ILE A 260 -23.25 -11.96 3.47
N ILE A 261 -23.14 -12.25 2.18
CA ILE A 261 -24.29 -12.32 1.26
C ILE A 261 -25.31 -13.38 1.73
N ILE A 262 -24.82 -14.58 2.08
CA ILE A 262 -25.70 -15.64 2.61
C ILE A 262 -26.43 -15.17 3.87
N SER A 263 -25.75 -14.49 4.78
CA SER A 263 -26.33 -13.96 6.01
C SER A 263 -27.38 -12.87 5.73
N ILE A 264 -27.10 -11.96 4.78
CA ILE A 264 -28.03 -10.91 4.35
C ILE A 264 -29.30 -11.50 3.74
N LEU A 265 -29.17 -12.53 2.90
CA LEU A 265 -30.31 -13.19 2.26
C LEU A 265 -31.22 -13.89 3.29
N ARG A 266 -30.67 -14.32 4.43
CA ARG A 266 -31.42 -14.93 5.53
C ARG A 266 -32.10 -13.92 6.46
N MET A 267 -31.86 -12.61 6.31
CA MET A 267 -32.51 -11.57 7.12
C MET A 267 -33.99 -11.44 6.77
N ALA A 268 -34.85 -11.51 7.77
CA ALA A 268 -36.31 -11.37 7.61
C ALA A 268 -36.74 -9.94 7.29
N ASN A 269 -36.02 -8.92 7.82
CA ASN A 269 -36.34 -7.50 7.61
C ASN A 269 -35.81 -6.98 6.29
N GLY A 270 -36.73 -6.66 5.35
CA GLY A 270 -36.39 -6.17 4.02
C GLY A 270 -35.62 -4.82 4.00
N GLN A 271 -36.01 -3.86 4.87
CA GLN A 271 -35.30 -2.56 4.94
C GLN A 271 -33.91 -2.71 5.53
N GLY A 272 -33.72 -3.53 6.57
CA GLY A 272 -32.40 -3.86 7.14
C GLY A 272 -31.51 -4.53 6.10
N ARG A 273 -32.08 -5.46 5.31
CA ARG A 273 -31.37 -6.16 4.22
C ARG A 273 -30.83 -5.20 3.17
N ILE A 274 -31.65 -4.26 2.68
CA ILE A 274 -31.23 -3.28 1.66
C ILE A 274 -30.13 -2.37 2.19
N LYS A 275 -30.26 -1.88 3.43
CA LYS A 275 -29.25 -1.02 4.07
C LYS A 275 -27.93 -1.74 4.23
N THR A 276 -27.93 -2.98 4.70
CA THR A 276 -26.73 -3.81 4.89
C THR A 276 -26.09 -4.14 3.54
N PHE A 277 -26.88 -4.53 2.54
CA PHE A 277 -26.40 -4.79 1.18
C PHE A 277 -25.73 -3.57 0.57
N SER A 278 -26.37 -2.39 0.65
CA SER A 278 -25.77 -1.13 0.16
C SER A 278 -24.42 -0.85 0.84
N THR A 279 -24.27 -1.20 2.15
CA THR A 279 -23.01 -1.05 2.88
C THR A 279 -21.92 -1.97 2.31
N CYS A 280 -22.22 -3.20 2.07
CA CYS A 280 -21.28 -4.18 1.53
C CYS A 280 -20.92 -3.89 0.06
N ALA A 281 -21.91 -3.49 -0.74
CA ALA A 281 -21.69 -3.18 -2.16
C ALA A 281 -20.65 -2.07 -2.39
N THR A 282 -20.67 -1.02 -1.57
CA THR A 282 -19.70 0.07 -1.70
C THR A 282 -18.28 -0.39 -1.39
N GLN A 283 -18.10 -1.18 -0.33
CA GLN A 283 -16.79 -1.74 0.00
C GLN A 283 -16.35 -2.75 -1.08
N GLY A 284 -17.30 -3.54 -1.61
CA GLY A 284 -17.07 -4.40 -2.76
C GLY A 284 -16.57 -3.64 -3.99
N CYS A 285 -17.12 -2.44 -4.27
CA CYS A 285 -16.63 -1.58 -5.34
C CYS A 285 -15.17 -1.14 -5.11
N ILE A 286 -14.81 -0.72 -3.89
CA ILE A 286 -13.43 -0.34 -3.55
C ILE A 286 -12.48 -1.52 -3.78
N ILE A 287 -12.84 -2.70 -3.29
CA ILE A 287 -12.07 -3.94 -3.47
C ILE A 287 -11.92 -4.26 -4.96
N SER A 288 -12.99 -4.14 -5.74
CA SER A 288 -12.97 -4.40 -7.18
C SER A 288 -12.05 -3.44 -7.93
N ILE A 289 -12.10 -2.14 -7.62
CA ILE A 289 -11.22 -1.12 -8.21
C ILE A 289 -9.75 -1.41 -7.85
N TYR A 290 -9.50 -1.92 -6.64
CA TYR A 290 -8.14 -2.24 -6.19
C TYR A 290 -7.60 -3.52 -6.83
N TYR A 291 -8.40 -4.61 -6.91
CA TYR A 291 -7.91 -5.94 -7.27
C TYR A 291 -8.05 -6.27 -8.76
N ILE A 292 -9.14 -5.86 -9.44
CA ILE A 292 -9.40 -6.28 -10.84
C ILE A 292 -8.30 -5.79 -11.79
N PRO A 293 -7.91 -4.49 -11.81
CA PRO A 293 -6.87 -4.03 -12.72
C PRO A 293 -5.49 -4.61 -12.36
N ARG A 294 -5.20 -4.80 -11.08
CA ARG A 294 -3.96 -5.46 -10.64
C ARG A 294 -3.89 -6.91 -11.13
N PHE A 295 -4.97 -7.67 -10.95
CA PHE A 295 -5.07 -9.03 -11.48
C PHE A 295 -4.76 -9.06 -12.97
N PHE A 296 -5.35 -8.14 -13.73
CA PHE A 296 -5.11 -8.03 -15.17
C PHE A 296 -3.63 -7.79 -15.50
N VAL A 297 -2.98 -6.79 -14.90
CA VAL A 297 -1.58 -6.45 -15.17
C VAL A 297 -0.64 -7.58 -14.75
N TYR A 298 -0.82 -8.16 -13.55
CA TYR A 298 0.03 -9.25 -13.06
C TYR A 298 -0.19 -10.57 -13.79
N SER A 299 -1.33 -10.73 -14.49
CA SER A 299 -1.61 -11.92 -15.30
C SER A 299 -1.05 -11.81 -16.72
N THR A 300 -0.68 -10.63 -17.21
CA THR A 300 -0.18 -10.44 -18.59
C THR A 300 1.02 -11.32 -18.97
N PRO A 301 1.99 -11.62 -18.08
CA PRO A 301 3.12 -12.49 -18.42
C PRO A 301 2.70 -13.92 -18.78
N PHE A 302 1.53 -14.37 -18.30
CA PHE A 302 0.99 -15.72 -18.60
C PHE A 302 0.23 -15.79 -19.93
N PHE A 303 -0.02 -14.65 -20.58
CA PHE A 303 -0.74 -14.55 -21.85
C PHE A 303 0.17 -13.96 -22.94
N PRO A 304 1.03 -14.79 -23.60
CA PRO A 304 2.05 -14.30 -24.53
C PRO A 304 1.48 -13.55 -25.75
N ASN A 305 0.20 -13.78 -26.07
CA ASN A 305 -0.50 -13.07 -27.15
C ASN A 305 -1.02 -11.69 -26.77
N LEU A 306 -1.02 -11.34 -25.48
CA LEU A 306 -1.48 -10.05 -24.97
C LEU A 306 -0.29 -9.07 -24.85
N LYS A 307 0.09 -8.45 -25.97
CA LYS A 307 1.15 -7.45 -25.99
C LYS A 307 0.58 -6.11 -25.51
N MET A 308 1.00 -5.66 -24.31
CA MET A 308 0.74 -4.31 -23.83
C MET A 308 1.85 -3.37 -24.27
N THR A 309 1.50 -2.22 -24.86
CA THR A 309 2.48 -1.14 -25.06
C THR A 309 2.94 -0.57 -23.71
N PRO A 310 4.15 0.00 -23.63
CA PRO A 310 4.63 0.61 -22.38
C PRO A 310 3.65 1.67 -21.85
N ASP A 311 3.08 2.50 -22.71
CA ASP A 311 2.13 3.54 -22.31
C ASP A 311 0.85 2.97 -21.68
N ILE A 312 0.26 1.93 -22.27
CA ILE A 312 -0.92 1.26 -21.72
C ILE A 312 -0.59 0.65 -20.35
N ARG A 313 0.58 0.04 -20.22
CA ARG A 313 1.03 -0.54 -18.96
C ARG A 313 1.18 0.52 -17.88
N ILE A 314 1.84 1.64 -18.19
CA ILE A 314 2.01 2.78 -17.28
C ILE A 314 0.65 3.36 -16.89
N ALA A 315 -0.22 3.64 -17.87
CA ALA A 315 -1.55 4.18 -17.62
C ALA A 315 -2.39 3.25 -16.72
N THR A 316 -2.37 1.94 -16.99
CA THR A 316 -3.10 0.96 -16.18
C THR A 316 -2.53 0.88 -14.76
N THR A 317 -1.19 0.90 -14.62
CA THR A 317 -0.52 0.89 -13.30
C THR A 317 -0.88 2.14 -12.51
N LEU A 318 -0.83 3.31 -13.10
CA LEU A 318 -1.25 4.56 -12.45
C LEU A 318 -2.74 4.53 -12.07
N PHE A 319 -3.59 4.00 -12.94
CA PHE A 319 -5.02 3.89 -12.69
C PHE A 319 -5.30 3.05 -11.42
N TYR A 320 -4.83 1.80 -11.36
CA TYR A 320 -5.14 0.95 -10.21
C TYR A 320 -4.41 1.34 -8.93
N SER A 321 -3.29 2.05 -9.06
CA SER A 321 -2.48 2.45 -7.91
C SER A 321 -2.97 3.76 -7.28
N LEU A 322 -3.35 4.74 -8.10
CA LEU A 322 -3.70 6.08 -7.64
C LEU A 322 -5.21 6.29 -7.45
N LEU A 323 -6.04 5.70 -8.32
CA LEU A 323 -7.48 5.93 -8.29
C LEU A 323 -8.15 5.56 -6.95
N PRO A 324 -7.82 4.43 -6.28
CA PRO A 324 -8.37 4.12 -4.97
C PRO A 324 -8.09 5.22 -3.96
N SER A 325 -6.87 5.72 -3.90
CA SER A 325 -6.45 6.76 -2.95
C SER A 325 -7.19 8.09 -3.14
N LEU A 326 -7.56 8.42 -4.37
CA LEU A 326 -8.39 9.58 -4.67
C LEU A 326 -9.85 9.36 -4.29
N ILE A 327 -10.42 8.18 -4.60
CA ILE A 327 -11.85 7.91 -4.46
C ILE A 327 -12.25 7.60 -3.01
N ASN A 328 -11.37 6.97 -2.24
CA ASN A 328 -11.66 6.54 -0.86
C ASN A 328 -12.25 7.65 0.01
N PRO A 329 -11.66 8.87 0.13
CA PRO A 329 -12.24 9.93 0.95
C PRO A 329 -13.63 10.36 0.49
N PHE A 330 -13.89 10.41 -0.82
CA PHE A 330 -15.22 10.75 -1.34
C PHE A 330 -16.25 9.68 -0.99
N ILE A 331 -15.91 8.40 -1.17
CA ILE A 331 -16.80 7.29 -0.82
C ILE A 331 -17.16 7.35 0.66
N TYR A 332 -16.19 7.55 1.55
CA TYR A 332 -16.44 7.60 2.99
C TYR A 332 -17.22 8.83 3.39
N CYS A 333 -16.90 10.00 2.84
CA CYS A 333 -17.66 11.23 3.08
C CYS A 333 -19.10 11.14 2.57
N LEU A 334 -19.32 10.59 1.38
CA LEU A 334 -20.64 10.50 0.78
C LEU A 334 -21.52 9.43 1.41
N ARG A 335 -20.94 8.44 2.06
CA ARG A 335 -21.66 7.28 2.56
C ARG A 335 -21.99 7.36 4.03
N THR A 336 -21.06 7.83 4.87
CA THR A 336 -21.22 7.86 6.31
C THR A 336 -22.04 9.08 6.71
N ASN A 337 -23.30 8.86 7.11
CA ASN A 337 -24.17 9.97 7.51
C ASN A 337 -23.59 10.77 8.70
N GLU A 338 -22.87 10.11 9.60
CA GLU A 338 -22.15 10.76 10.71
C GLU A 338 -21.12 11.75 10.17
N ILE A 339 -20.29 11.35 9.22
CA ILE A 339 -19.27 12.23 8.58
C ILE A 339 -19.94 13.38 7.83
N LYS A 340 -21.02 13.11 7.07
CA LYS A 340 -21.79 14.18 6.38
C LYS A 340 -22.31 15.24 7.35
N MET A 341 -22.89 14.80 8.46
CA MET A 341 -23.43 15.73 9.45
C MET A 341 -22.33 16.60 10.09
N ILE A 342 -21.17 16.00 10.40
CA ILE A 342 -20.04 16.71 10.97
C ILE A 342 -19.49 17.74 9.98
N LEU A 343 -19.26 17.35 8.73
CA LEU A 343 -18.78 18.26 7.69
C LEU A 343 -19.75 19.40 7.44
N ARG A 344 -21.09 19.14 7.44
CA ARG A 344 -22.11 20.20 7.34
C ARG A 344 -22.05 21.16 8.52
N ARG A 345 -21.89 20.66 9.76
CA ARG A 345 -21.73 21.51 10.96
C ARG A 345 -20.49 22.39 10.87
N TRP A 346 -19.36 21.86 10.38
CA TRP A 346 -18.12 22.64 10.23
C TRP A 346 -18.27 23.77 9.20
N VAL A 347 -18.92 23.48 8.06
CA VAL A 347 -19.20 24.48 7.02
C VAL A 347 -20.16 25.56 7.54
N GLN A 348 -21.19 25.18 8.30
CA GLN A 348 -22.16 26.12 8.87
C GLN A 348 -21.54 27.00 9.94
N ARG A 349 -20.70 26.44 10.83
CA ARG A 349 -19.96 27.26 11.84
C ARG A 349 -19.07 28.33 11.19
N LYS A 350 -18.41 28.05 10.08
CA LYS A 350 -17.63 29.05 9.35
C LYS A 350 -18.50 30.17 8.79
N LYS A 351 -19.73 29.90 8.33
CA LYS A 351 -20.65 30.95 7.84
C LYS A 351 -21.16 31.88 8.93
N CYS A 352 -21.26 31.42 10.17
CA CYS A 352 -21.63 32.29 11.32
C CYS A 352 -20.50 33.16 11.85
N ILE A 353 -19.24 32.89 11.50
CA ILE A 353 -18.05 33.61 12.00
C ILE A 353 -17.60 34.71 11.02
N THR A 354 -18.07 34.73 9.78
CA THR A 354 -17.85 35.82 8.83
C THR A 354 -19.00 36.83 8.96
N PRO A 355 -18.87 37.94 9.70
CA PRO A 355 -19.82 39.04 9.62
C PRO A 355 -19.71 39.64 8.22
N ILE A 356 -20.85 39.77 7.58
CA ILE A 356 -21.02 40.52 6.34
C ILE A 356 -20.44 41.93 6.58
N LYS A 357 -19.32 42.26 5.88
CA LYS A 357 -18.84 43.61 5.73
C LYS A 357 -19.54 44.25 4.56
#